data_4741ef8647a51f966c30d9de26d50daf
#
_entry.id   4741ef8647a51f966c30d9de26d50daf
#
_cell.length_a   1.000
_cell.length_b   1.000
_cell.length_c   1.000
_cell.angle_alpha   90.00
_cell.angle_beta   90.00
_cell.angle_gamma   90.00
#
_symmetry.space_group_name_H-M   'P 1'
#
loop_
_entity.id
_entity.type
_entity.pdbx_description
1 polymer ?
#
loop_
_entity_poly.entity_id
_entity_poly.type
_entity_poly.pdbx_seq_one_letter_code
_entity_poly.pdbx_strand_id
1 'polypeptide(L)'
;MSQKNTRIAIVSDDKCKPKKCRQECRKSCPVVKTGKLCIEVAPTSKIAFISENLCIGCGICVKKCPFGAINIINLPTNLEKEVTHRYSANSFKLHRLPTPRPGQVLGLVGTNGIGKSTALKILAGKEKPNLGRYDDPPDWEDILKHFRGSELQNYLTKVLEDNIKAIIKPQYVDNIPRAIKGPLNKVGELIKAKLERQDAAKQVVDTLELKGILKREVSKLSGGELQRFAIGMTCVQDAQVYMFDEPSSYLDVKQRLNAAFIIRSLLQPTIYVIVVEHDLSVLDYLSDFVCILYGVPSVYGVVTLPASVREGINIFLDGHIPTENMRFRTESLQFRLADASDKMIVDQSHSMEYPEMTKTQGDFKLTVEAGEFSDSEIIVMMGENGTGKTTLCKLLAGAISPDDGSKAPKLNVSMKPQKIAPKFTGTVRQLFLKKIRASFLHPQFNTDVVKPLKIEDIIDQEVQHLSGGELQRVAIVLALGMDADIYLIDEPSAYLDSEQRIICSKVIRRFIIHSKKTAFIVEHDFIMATYMADKVMVFEGVPSKSATARKAESLLTGCNRFLKNLNVTFRRDPNSFRPRINKLDSQMDKEQKLSGNYFFLENTEL
;
A
#
# COMPACT_ATOMS: atom_id res chain seq x y z
N MET A 1 -6.21 4.43 -41.36
CA MET A 1 -4.76 4.59 -41.05
C MET A 1 -4.45 3.75 -39.86
N SER A 2 -3.64 2.68 -39.99
CA SER A 2 -3.23 1.86 -38.85
C SER A 2 -2.36 2.72 -37.92
N GLN A 3 -2.81 2.94 -36.70
CA GLN A 3 -2.01 3.61 -35.68
C GLN A 3 -0.69 2.82 -35.53
N LYS A 4 0.43 3.46 -35.85
CA LYS A 4 1.75 2.90 -35.56
C LYS A 4 1.89 2.84 -34.03
N ASN A 5 1.84 1.65 -33.46
CA ASN A 5 2.06 1.44 -32.03
C ASN A 5 3.55 1.61 -31.71
N THR A 6 3.85 2.44 -30.73
CA THR A 6 5.19 2.53 -30.15
C THR A 6 5.45 1.27 -29.31
N ARG A 7 6.60 0.64 -29.54
CA ARG A 7 7.01 -0.57 -28.83
C ARG A 7 8.01 -0.25 -27.75
N ILE A 8 7.75 -0.78 -26.58
CA ILE A 8 8.70 -0.74 -25.47
C ILE A 8 9.17 -2.17 -25.22
N ALA A 9 10.48 -2.36 -25.27
CA ALA A 9 11.13 -3.61 -24.91
C ALA A 9 11.91 -3.39 -23.63
N ILE A 10 11.53 -4.09 -22.57
CA ILE A 10 12.18 -4.02 -21.25
C ILE A 10 12.90 -5.32 -21.00
N VAL A 11 14.11 -5.22 -20.47
CA VAL A 11 14.91 -6.35 -20.01
C VAL A 11 15.25 -6.13 -18.54
N SER A 12 14.74 -7.01 -17.68
CA SER A 12 15.00 -6.95 -16.23
C SER A 12 16.45 -7.31 -15.92
N ASP A 13 17.18 -6.41 -15.27
CA ASP A 13 18.58 -6.59 -14.88
C ASP A 13 18.76 -7.73 -13.88
N ASP A 14 17.81 -7.89 -12.97
CA ASP A 14 17.84 -8.91 -11.93
C ASP A 14 17.62 -10.33 -12.49
N LYS A 15 16.78 -10.44 -13.52
CA LYS A 15 16.38 -11.71 -14.12
C LYS A 15 17.23 -12.11 -15.31
N CYS A 16 17.74 -11.15 -16.10
CA CYS A 16 18.54 -11.45 -17.29
C CYS A 16 19.94 -11.94 -16.89
N LYS A 17 20.26 -13.16 -17.28
CA LYS A 17 21.58 -13.79 -17.01
C LYS A 17 22.18 -14.35 -18.31
N PRO A 18 22.74 -13.47 -19.20
CA PRO A 18 23.19 -13.87 -20.53
C PRO A 18 24.28 -14.96 -20.52
N LYS A 19 25.07 -15.04 -19.43
CA LYS A 19 26.11 -16.05 -19.24
C LYS A 19 25.57 -17.42 -18.84
N LYS A 20 24.31 -17.50 -18.35
CA LYS A 20 23.68 -18.73 -17.88
C LYS A 20 22.62 -19.28 -18.83
N CYS A 21 22.26 -18.55 -19.90
CA CYS A 21 21.35 -19.00 -20.95
C CYS A 21 22.07 -19.19 -22.28
N ARG A 22 21.41 -19.87 -23.22
CA ARG A 22 21.91 -20.09 -24.59
C ARG A 22 21.54 -18.96 -25.54
N GLN A 23 21.17 -17.77 -25.02
CA GLN A 23 20.70 -16.60 -25.77
C GLN A 23 19.47 -16.93 -26.66
N GLU A 24 18.52 -17.66 -26.10
CA GLU A 24 17.31 -18.10 -26.79
C GLU A 24 16.53 -16.92 -27.39
N CYS A 25 16.48 -15.78 -26.70
CA CYS A 25 15.83 -14.55 -27.16
C CYS A 25 16.40 -14.10 -28.52
N ARG A 26 17.74 -14.05 -28.67
CA ARG A 26 18.42 -13.68 -29.91
C ARG A 26 18.19 -14.71 -31.00
N LYS A 27 18.39 -16.00 -30.71
CA LYS A 27 18.27 -17.10 -31.68
C LYS A 27 16.85 -17.27 -32.23
N SER A 28 15.84 -16.96 -31.41
CA SER A 28 14.42 -17.12 -31.80
C SER A 28 13.81 -15.89 -32.45
N CYS A 29 14.48 -14.74 -32.41
CA CYS A 29 13.96 -13.49 -32.96
C CYS A 29 13.88 -13.54 -34.49
N PRO A 30 12.68 -13.35 -35.10
CA PRO A 30 12.55 -13.35 -36.55
C PRO A 30 13.34 -12.23 -37.23
N VAL A 31 13.43 -11.04 -36.62
CA VAL A 31 14.19 -9.91 -37.15
C VAL A 31 15.70 -10.17 -37.14
N VAL A 32 16.20 -10.84 -36.09
CA VAL A 32 17.63 -11.25 -36.05
C VAL A 32 17.91 -12.30 -37.13
N LYS A 33 16.98 -13.21 -37.41
CA LYS A 33 17.10 -14.21 -38.49
C LYS A 33 17.15 -13.58 -39.90
N THR A 34 16.63 -12.37 -40.07
CA THR A 34 16.76 -11.60 -41.36
C THR A 34 18.08 -10.82 -41.44
N GLY A 35 19.02 -11.00 -40.49
CA GLY A 35 20.31 -10.33 -40.51
C GLY A 35 20.36 -8.96 -39.83
N LYS A 36 19.26 -8.47 -39.24
CA LYS A 36 19.23 -7.18 -38.54
C LYS A 36 19.55 -7.35 -37.04
N LEU A 37 20.31 -6.42 -36.48
CA LEU A 37 20.72 -6.43 -35.06
C LEU A 37 19.59 -5.94 -34.13
N CYS A 38 18.50 -6.69 -34.06
CA CYS A 38 17.37 -6.36 -33.19
C CYS A 38 17.62 -6.76 -31.73
N ILE A 39 18.30 -7.87 -31.48
CA ILE A 39 18.68 -8.32 -30.13
C ILE A 39 20.19 -8.56 -30.12
N GLU A 40 20.89 -7.84 -29.29
CA GLU A 40 22.33 -7.92 -29.12
C GLU A 40 22.69 -8.38 -27.71
N VAL A 41 23.68 -9.25 -27.62
CA VAL A 41 24.26 -9.71 -26.35
C VAL A 41 25.76 -9.70 -26.52
N ALA A 42 26.43 -8.65 -26.07
CA ALA A 42 27.88 -8.57 -26.08
C ALA A 42 28.47 -9.46 -24.96
N PRO A 43 29.71 -9.98 -25.10
CA PRO A 43 30.34 -10.80 -24.08
C PRO A 43 30.48 -10.12 -22.72
N THR A 44 30.61 -8.80 -22.72
CA THR A 44 30.73 -7.94 -21.53
C THR A 44 29.39 -7.46 -20.98
N SER A 45 28.30 -7.62 -21.74
CA SER A 45 26.99 -7.11 -21.34
C SER A 45 26.42 -7.88 -20.16
N LYS A 46 25.86 -7.14 -19.20
CA LYS A 46 25.13 -7.71 -18.06
C LYS A 46 23.73 -8.20 -18.46
N ILE A 47 23.14 -7.57 -19.47
CA ILE A 47 21.79 -7.83 -19.98
C ILE A 47 21.79 -7.91 -21.51
N ALA A 48 20.74 -8.48 -22.09
CA ALA A 48 20.49 -8.41 -23.52
C ALA A 48 19.96 -7.01 -23.89
N PHE A 49 20.45 -6.44 -24.99
CA PHE A 49 19.94 -5.21 -25.56
C PHE A 49 18.90 -5.53 -26.65
N ILE A 50 17.76 -4.87 -26.64
CA ILE A 50 16.69 -5.03 -27.63
C ILE A 50 16.40 -3.66 -28.29
N SER A 51 16.61 -3.56 -29.59
CA SER A 51 16.29 -2.36 -30.37
C SER A 51 14.78 -2.20 -30.51
N GLU A 52 14.21 -1.19 -29.88
CA GLU A 52 12.77 -0.90 -29.95
C GLU A 52 12.32 -0.53 -31.37
N ASN A 53 13.20 0.13 -32.15
CA ASN A 53 12.94 0.54 -33.53
C ASN A 53 12.88 -0.64 -34.51
N LEU A 54 13.69 -1.66 -34.29
CA LEU A 54 13.76 -2.87 -35.13
C LEU A 54 12.79 -3.95 -34.67
N CYS A 55 12.34 -3.91 -33.43
CA CYS A 55 11.47 -4.90 -32.84
C CYS A 55 10.06 -4.85 -33.47
N ILE A 56 9.58 -5.98 -33.98
CA ILE A 56 8.23 -6.10 -34.54
C ILE A 56 7.15 -6.46 -33.50
N GLY A 57 7.52 -6.62 -32.23
CA GLY A 57 6.58 -6.89 -31.13
C GLY A 57 5.96 -8.28 -31.15
N CYS A 58 6.57 -9.27 -31.79
CA CYS A 58 6.01 -10.62 -31.94
C CYS A 58 5.95 -11.45 -30.64
N GLY A 59 6.62 -11.04 -29.56
CA GLY A 59 6.62 -11.69 -28.25
C GLY A 59 7.32 -13.06 -28.19
N ILE A 60 7.95 -13.52 -29.26
CA ILE A 60 8.63 -14.84 -29.26
C ILE A 60 9.76 -14.88 -28.25
N CYS A 61 10.57 -13.80 -28.16
CA CYS A 61 11.66 -13.70 -27.20
C CYS A 61 11.17 -13.71 -25.74
N VAL A 62 9.99 -13.15 -25.46
CA VAL A 62 9.35 -13.20 -24.13
C VAL A 62 9.06 -14.65 -23.74
N LYS A 63 8.40 -15.40 -24.64
CA LYS A 63 8.04 -16.82 -24.41
C LYS A 63 9.26 -17.75 -24.34
N LYS A 64 10.35 -17.43 -25.03
CA LYS A 64 11.56 -18.26 -25.11
C LYS A 64 12.61 -17.92 -24.08
N CYS A 65 12.46 -16.82 -23.33
CA CYS A 65 13.39 -16.47 -22.26
C CYS A 65 13.23 -17.41 -21.06
N PRO A 66 14.25 -18.23 -20.70
CA PRO A 66 14.14 -19.19 -19.60
C PRO A 66 14.01 -18.53 -18.23
N PHE A 67 14.38 -17.23 -18.12
CA PHE A 67 14.30 -16.48 -16.88
C PHE A 67 13.14 -15.48 -16.82
N GLY A 68 12.27 -15.41 -17.85
CA GLY A 68 11.19 -14.45 -17.91
C GLY A 68 11.65 -12.98 -17.79
N ALA A 69 12.84 -12.67 -18.29
CA ALA A 69 13.48 -11.38 -18.12
C ALA A 69 13.04 -10.31 -19.12
N ILE A 70 12.25 -10.66 -20.13
CA ILE A 70 11.91 -9.77 -21.25
C ILE A 70 10.42 -9.49 -21.25
N ASN A 71 10.04 -8.21 -21.31
CA ASN A 71 8.67 -7.75 -21.54
C ASN A 71 8.63 -6.87 -22.78
N ILE A 72 7.64 -7.11 -23.66
CA ILE A 72 7.39 -6.28 -24.85
C ILE A 72 5.95 -5.79 -24.79
N ILE A 73 5.78 -4.47 -24.89
CA ILE A 73 4.49 -3.80 -24.77
C ILE A 73 4.32 -2.87 -25.97
N ASN A 74 3.10 -2.82 -26.51
CA ASN A 74 2.73 -1.88 -27.54
C ASN A 74 1.97 -0.72 -26.87
N LEU A 75 2.48 0.49 -26.97
CA LEU A 75 1.86 1.71 -26.49
C LEU A 75 1.28 2.54 -27.63
N PRO A 76 0.24 3.37 -27.37
CA PRO A 76 -0.20 4.40 -28.30
C PRO A 76 0.95 5.35 -28.67
N THR A 77 1.01 5.78 -29.93
CA THR A 77 2.10 6.60 -30.48
C THR A 77 2.24 7.96 -29.78
N ASN A 78 1.16 8.49 -29.22
CA ASN A 78 1.16 9.79 -28.53
C ASN A 78 2.03 9.79 -27.26
N LEU A 79 2.14 8.66 -26.56
CA LEU A 79 2.93 8.56 -25.34
C LEU A 79 4.45 8.60 -25.58
N GLU A 80 4.93 8.33 -26.79
CA GLU A 80 6.36 8.39 -27.09
C GLU A 80 6.94 9.79 -26.93
N LYS A 81 6.17 10.82 -27.30
CA LYS A 81 6.56 12.23 -27.17
C LYS A 81 6.51 12.76 -25.73
N GLU A 82 5.85 12.04 -24.84
CA GLU A 82 5.60 12.44 -23.46
C GLU A 82 6.52 11.72 -22.44
N VAL A 83 7.60 11.09 -22.92
CA VAL A 83 8.59 10.46 -22.04
C VAL A 83 9.32 11.54 -21.26
N THR A 84 9.22 11.48 -19.95
CA THR A 84 9.88 12.42 -19.03
C THR A 84 11.22 11.91 -18.53
N HIS A 85 11.30 10.62 -18.22
CA HIS A 85 12.52 10.04 -17.67
C HIS A 85 12.68 8.56 -18.04
N ARG A 86 13.94 8.17 -18.27
CA ARG A 86 14.35 6.78 -18.51
C ARG A 86 15.76 6.57 -17.97
N TYR A 87 15.99 5.49 -17.24
CA TYR A 87 17.29 5.27 -16.60
C TYR A 87 18.37 4.75 -17.58
N SER A 88 18.01 3.88 -18.51
CA SER A 88 18.91 3.29 -19.50
C SER A 88 18.14 2.69 -20.67
N ALA A 89 18.84 2.14 -21.66
CA ALA A 89 18.24 1.33 -22.71
C ALA A 89 17.49 0.13 -22.11
N ASN A 90 16.28 -0.13 -22.61
CA ASN A 90 15.43 -1.23 -22.15
C ASN A 90 15.10 -1.22 -20.65
N SER A 91 15.14 -0.06 -20.00
CA SER A 91 14.76 0.16 -18.61
C SER A 91 13.41 0.86 -18.49
N PHE A 92 12.92 0.97 -17.25
CA PHE A 92 11.67 1.65 -16.91
C PHE A 92 11.57 3.05 -17.53
N LYS A 93 10.40 3.38 -18.08
CA LYS A 93 10.06 4.69 -18.64
C LYS A 93 8.97 5.36 -17.80
N LEU A 94 9.17 6.61 -17.44
CA LEU A 94 8.13 7.46 -16.86
C LEU A 94 7.63 8.45 -17.91
N HIS A 95 6.33 8.49 -18.11
CA HIS A 95 5.65 9.42 -19.00
C HIS A 95 4.89 10.44 -18.16
N ARG A 96 5.05 11.72 -18.50
CA ARG A 96 4.51 12.87 -17.78
C ARG A 96 5.03 12.98 -16.35
N LEU A 97 4.67 14.05 -15.64
CA LEU A 97 4.95 14.28 -14.22
C LEU A 97 3.69 14.76 -13.50
N PRO A 98 3.57 14.48 -12.21
CA PRO A 98 2.51 15.09 -11.41
C PRO A 98 2.67 16.60 -11.38
N THR A 99 1.55 17.32 -11.39
CA THR A 99 1.52 18.78 -11.42
C THR A 99 1.14 19.32 -10.04
N PRO A 100 2.11 19.67 -9.17
CA PRO A 100 1.83 20.24 -7.86
C PRO A 100 1.34 21.68 -7.97
N ARG A 101 0.40 22.07 -7.08
CA ARG A 101 -0.11 23.44 -6.96
C ARG A 101 0.21 23.99 -5.59
N PRO A 102 0.64 25.27 -5.50
CA PRO A 102 0.93 25.86 -4.20
C PRO A 102 -0.36 26.03 -3.38
N GLY A 103 -0.25 25.89 -2.06
CA GLY A 103 -1.38 25.97 -1.14
C GLY A 103 -2.36 24.80 -1.16
N GLN A 104 -2.03 23.71 -1.87
CA GLN A 104 -2.87 22.53 -2.00
C GLN A 104 -2.05 21.25 -1.79
N VAL A 105 -2.72 20.17 -1.35
CA VAL A 105 -2.10 18.86 -1.23
C VAL A 105 -2.39 18.05 -2.48
N LEU A 106 -1.32 17.65 -3.19
CA LEU A 106 -1.40 16.73 -4.31
C LEU A 106 -1.17 15.30 -3.83
N GLY A 107 -2.17 14.44 -4.00
CA GLY A 107 -2.08 13.01 -3.75
C GLY A 107 -1.61 12.23 -4.98
N LEU A 108 -0.79 11.22 -4.79
CA LEU A 108 -0.39 10.28 -5.84
C LEU A 108 -0.87 8.87 -5.48
N VAL A 109 -1.60 8.24 -6.38
CA VAL A 109 -2.09 6.87 -6.25
C VAL A 109 -1.69 6.02 -7.44
N GLY A 110 -1.35 4.76 -7.21
CA GLY A 110 -0.95 3.80 -8.24
C GLY A 110 -0.27 2.58 -7.63
N THR A 111 -0.14 1.53 -8.42
CA THR A 111 0.50 0.28 -8.00
C THR A 111 1.99 0.46 -7.66
N ASN A 112 2.59 -0.49 -6.98
CA ASN A 112 4.01 -0.47 -6.70
C ASN A 112 4.82 -0.71 -7.99
N GLY A 113 6.02 -0.08 -8.08
CA GLY A 113 6.88 -0.19 -9.26
C GLY A 113 6.43 0.63 -10.47
N ILE A 114 5.44 1.55 -10.33
CA ILE A 114 4.89 2.38 -11.42
C ILE A 114 5.60 3.74 -11.57
N GLY A 115 6.63 4.02 -10.76
CA GLY A 115 7.42 5.25 -10.86
C GLY A 115 7.04 6.37 -9.92
N LYS A 116 6.23 6.14 -8.88
CA LYS A 116 5.87 7.16 -7.86
C LYS A 116 7.10 7.81 -7.24
N SER A 117 8.02 7.00 -6.73
CA SER A 117 9.26 7.50 -6.09
C SER A 117 10.20 8.19 -7.08
N THR A 118 10.24 7.77 -8.36
CA THR A 118 10.97 8.46 -9.42
C THR A 118 10.38 9.84 -9.66
N ALA A 119 9.06 9.95 -9.76
CA ALA A 119 8.38 11.25 -9.90
C ALA A 119 8.69 12.18 -8.72
N LEU A 120 8.66 11.68 -7.47
CA LEU A 120 9.03 12.46 -6.29
C LEU A 120 10.48 12.97 -6.34
N LYS A 121 11.44 12.12 -6.75
CA LYS A 121 12.85 12.53 -6.86
C LYS A 121 13.07 13.61 -7.91
N ILE A 122 12.38 13.52 -9.05
CA ILE A 122 12.44 14.53 -10.11
C ILE A 122 11.82 15.85 -9.60
N LEU A 123 10.65 15.81 -9.00
CA LEU A 123 10.01 17.01 -8.44
C LEU A 123 10.81 17.62 -7.28
N ALA A 124 11.58 16.83 -6.54
CA ALA A 124 12.49 17.33 -5.50
C ALA A 124 13.81 17.90 -6.04
N GLY A 125 14.02 17.89 -7.35
CA GLY A 125 15.28 18.32 -7.97
C GLY A 125 16.47 17.38 -7.72
N LYS A 126 16.22 16.18 -7.16
CA LYS A 126 17.28 15.16 -6.90
C LYS A 126 17.67 14.37 -8.13
N GLU A 127 16.77 14.24 -9.07
CA GLU A 127 16.99 13.63 -10.39
C GLU A 127 16.56 14.61 -11.48
N LYS A 128 17.42 14.84 -12.48
CA LYS A 128 17.09 15.67 -13.64
C LYS A 128 16.29 14.84 -14.63
N PRO A 129 15.12 15.30 -15.12
CA PRO A 129 14.41 14.62 -16.17
C PRO A 129 15.26 14.60 -17.45
N ASN A 130 15.32 13.47 -18.13
CA ASN A 130 16.17 13.31 -19.33
C ASN A 130 15.37 13.19 -20.64
N LEU A 131 14.06 13.36 -20.61
CA LEU A 131 13.16 13.28 -21.76
C LEU A 131 13.39 12.02 -22.62
N GLY A 132 13.82 10.92 -21.98
CA GLY A 132 14.14 9.65 -22.64
C GLY A 132 15.55 9.57 -23.25
N ARG A 133 16.33 10.65 -23.21
CA ARG A 133 17.73 10.71 -23.70
C ARG A 133 18.68 10.38 -22.54
N TYR A 134 18.89 9.12 -22.26
CA TYR A 134 19.73 8.67 -21.16
C TYR A 134 21.23 8.76 -21.45
N ASP A 135 21.65 8.68 -22.74
CA ASP A 135 23.06 8.78 -23.14
C ASP A 135 23.52 10.25 -23.26
N ASP A 136 22.62 11.15 -23.67
CA ASP A 136 22.88 12.58 -23.84
C ASP A 136 21.71 13.37 -23.20
N PRO A 137 21.71 13.56 -21.88
CA PRO A 137 20.63 14.24 -21.17
C PRO A 137 20.47 15.69 -21.63
N PRO A 138 19.23 16.16 -21.90
CA PRO A 138 18.97 17.51 -22.35
C PRO A 138 19.33 18.55 -21.29
N ASP A 139 19.67 19.75 -21.71
CA ASP A 139 19.87 20.89 -20.82
C ASP A 139 18.55 21.35 -20.20
N TRP A 140 18.63 22.18 -19.13
CA TRP A 140 17.46 22.70 -18.47
C TRP A 140 16.58 23.57 -19.37
N GLU A 141 17.18 24.30 -20.31
CA GLU A 141 16.43 25.06 -21.29
C GLU A 141 15.53 24.19 -22.16
N ASP A 142 16.04 23.05 -22.64
CA ASP A 142 15.27 22.09 -23.44
C ASP A 142 14.16 21.43 -22.61
N ILE A 143 14.42 21.15 -21.33
CA ILE A 143 13.42 20.63 -20.40
C ILE A 143 12.29 21.65 -20.21
N LEU A 144 12.63 22.92 -19.93
CA LEU A 144 11.63 23.98 -19.77
C LEU A 144 10.83 24.24 -21.05
N LYS A 145 11.47 24.15 -22.23
CA LYS A 145 10.79 24.20 -23.54
C LYS A 145 9.80 23.03 -23.72
N HIS A 146 10.18 21.83 -23.29
CA HIS A 146 9.29 20.65 -23.35
C HIS A 146 8.02 20.83 -22.53
N PHE A 147 8.12 21.42 -21.34
CA PHE A 147 6.99 21.69 -20.44
C PHE A 147 6.34 23.06 -20.65
N ARG A 148 6.69 23.76 -21.75
CA ARG A 148 6.20 25.11 -22.04
C ARG A 148 4.68 25.16 -22.10
N GLY A 149 4.10 26.15 -21.40
CA GLY A 149 2.65 26.37 -21.34
C GLY A 149 1.91 25.47 -20.34
N SER A 150 2.61 24.61 -19.59
CA SER A 150 2.03 23.82 -18.52
C SER A 150 2.26 24.46 -17.14
N GLU A 151 1.40 24.18 -16.16
CA GLU A 151 1.62 24.59 -14.74
C GLU A 151 2.97 24.05 -14.21
N LEU A 152 3.42 22.92 -14.75
CA LEU A 152 4.68 22.28 -14.35
C LEU A 152 5.92 23.11 -14.78
N GLN A 153 5.83 23.89 -15.86
CA GLN A 153 6.91 24.81 -16.24
C GLN A 153 7.25 25.76 -15.12
N ASN A 154 6.24 26.42 -14.53
CA ASN A 154 6.46 27.37 -13.42
C ASN A 154 7.08 26.71 -12.20
N TYR A 155 6.67 25.47 -11.91
CA TYR A 155 7.27 24.70 -10.81
C TYR A 155 8.73 24.36 -11.08
N LEU A 156 9.05 23.83 -12.27
CA LEU A 156 10.42 23.46 -12.65
C LEU A 156 11.35 24.67 -12.77
N THR A 157 10.84 25.82 -13.24
CA THR A 157 11.60 27.08 -13.25
C THR A 157 12.01 27.48 -11.84
N LYS A 158 11.08 27.42 -10.87
CA LYS A 158 11.40 27.68 -9.46
C LYS A 158 12.38 26.67 -8.88
N VAL A 159 12.26 25.40 -9.23
CA VAL A 159 13.25 24.36 -8.83
C VAL A 159 14.65 24.70 -9.33
N LEU A 160 14.76 25.28 -10.51
CA LEU A 160 16.03 25.64 -11.14
C LEU A 160 16.61 26.95 -10.59
N GLU A 161 15.80 28.02 -10.52
CA GLU A 161 16.24 29.38 -10.22
C GLU A 161 16.40 29.64 -8.72
N ASP A 162 15.45 29.19 -7.91
CA ASP A 162 15.35 29.55 -6.49
C ASP A 162 16.00 28.53 -5.55
N ASN A 163 16.70 27.51 -6.06
CA ASN A 163 17.21 26.41 -5.22
C ASN A 163 16.17 25.94 -4.20
N ILE A 164 14.96 25.64 -4.66
CA ILE A 164 13.84 25.23 -3.80
C ILE A 164 14.31 24.15 -2.83
N LYS A 165 14.20 24.43 -1.54
CA LYS A 165 14.44 23.43 -0.50
C LYS A 165 13.27 22.46 -0.48
N ALA A 166 13.50 21.25 -1.02
CA ALA A 166 12.54 20.15 -0.98
C ALA A 166 12.95 19.12 0.07
N ILE A 167 12.01 18.75 0.93
CA ILE A 167 12.20 17.73 1.96
C ILE A 167 11.32 16.54 1.64
N ILE A 168 11.92 15.34 1.62
CA ILE A 168 11.22 14.08 1.39
C ILE A 168 11.26 13.24 2.67
N LYS A 169 10.09 12.87 3.19
CA LYS A 169 9.96 11.81 4.17
C LYS A 169 10.11 10.46 3.42
N PRO A 170 11.15 9.64 3.72
CA PRO A 170 11.40 8.41 3.00
C PRO A 170 10.34 7.34 3.27
N GLN A 171 10.11 6.44 2.31
CA GLN A 171 9.18 5.30 2.42
C GLN A 171 9.59 4.36 3.56
N TYR A 172 10.84 3.90 3.56
CA TYR A 172 11.34 2.91 4.53
C TYR A 172 11.95 3.58 5.76
N VAL A 173 11.16 3.75 6.80
CA VAL A 173 11.61 4.36 8.07
C VAL A 173 12.56 3.45 8.86
N ASP A 174 12.51 2.14 8.66
CA ASP A 174 13.39 1.16 9.30
C ASP A 174 14.88 1.37 9.00
N ASN A 175 15.20 2.13 7.94
CA ASN A 175 16.56 2.50 7.60
C ASN A 175 17.07 3.73 8.39
N ILE A 176 16.20 4.50 9.01
CA ILE A 176 16.54 5.73 9.74
C ILE A 176 17.52 5.45 10.88
N PRO A 177 17.31 4.42 11.75
CA PRO A 177 18.26 4.11 12.81
C PRO A 177 19.68 3.78 12.31
N ARG A 178 19.78 3.18 11.11
CA ARG A 178 21.07 2.84 10.49
C ARG A 178 21.78 4.06 9.89
N ALA A 179 21.02 5.06 9.45
CA ALA A 179 21.52 6.29 8.86
C ALA A 179 21.99 7.29 9.91
N ILE A 180 21.47 7.24 11.14
CA ILE A 180 21.87 8.11 12.24
C ILE A 180 23.19 7.59 12.81
N LYS A 181 24.29 8.26 12.42
CA LYS A 181 25.64 8.00 12.94
C LYS A 181 26.07 9.23 13.74
N GLY A 182 26.29 9.09 15.04
CA GLY A 182 26.79 10.19 15.87
C GLY A 182 26.31 10.13 17.32
N PRO A 183 26.78 11.10 18.15
CA PRO A 183 26.43 11.16 19.58
C PRO A 183 24.96 11.52 19.80
N LEU A 184 24.34 12.24 18.86
CA LEU A 184 22.91 12.61 18.92
C LEU A 184 22.08 11.44 18.39
N ASN A 185 21.50 10.66 19.28
CA ASN A 185 20.69 9.49 18.91
C ASN A 185 19.30 9.48 19.55
N LYS A 186 18.99 10.46 20.40
CA LYS A 186 17.67 10.59 21.05
C LYS A 186 16.71 11.42 20.20
N VAL A 187 15.45 11.02 20.21
CA VAL A 187 14.37 11.66 19.45
C VAL A 187 14.31 13.18 19.71
N GLY A 188 14.32 13.60 20.97
CA GLY A 188 14.20 15.02 21.33
C GLY A 188 15.41 15.86 20.91
N GLU A 189 16.61 15.30 20.94
CA GLU A 189 17.84 15.98 20.51
C GLU A 189 17.85 16.18 18.99
N LEU A 190 17.43 15.16 18.24
CA LEU A 190 17.33 15.26 16.78
C LEU A 190 16.26 16.24 16.32
N ILE A 191 15.09 16.27 16.98
CA ILE A 191 14.04 17.23 16.68
C ILE A 191 14.56 18.65 16.94
N LYS A 192 15.22 18.91 18.08
CA LYS A 192 15.82 20.21 18.39
C LYS A 192 16.89 20.63 17.40
N ALA A 193 17.74 19.70 16.96
CA ALA A 193 18.82 19.98 16.00
C ALA A 193 18.30 20.35 14.60
N LYS A 194 17.10 19.91 14.23
CA LYS A 194 16.46 20.18 12.93
C LYS A 194 15.32 21.19 13.01
N LEU A 195 15.11 21.78 14.18
CA LEU A 195 14.00 22.70 14.42
C LEU A 195 14.26 24.05 13.76
N GLU A 196 13.59 24.31 12.65
CA GLU A 196 13.58 25.60 11.94
C GLU A 196 12.25 26.35 12.15
N ARG A 197 11.15 25.61 12.39
CA ARG A 197 9.80 26.16 12.61
C ARG A 197 9.41 26.05 14.09
N GLN A 198 9.81 27.02 14.90
CA GLN A 198 9.59 27.01 16.36
C GLN A 198 8.11 26.95 16.74
N ASP A 199 7.25 27.70 16.04
CA ASP A 199 5.81 27.76 16.30
C ASP A 199 5.09 26.43 16.07
N ALA A 200 5.56 25.62 15.10
CA ALA A 200 4.98 24.33 14.78
C ALA A 200 5.45 23.20 15.71
N ALA A 201 6.61 23.34 16.35
CA ALA A 201 7.25 22.27 17.09
C ALA A 201 6.35 21.67 18.19
N LYS A 202 5.69 22.52 18.98
CA LYS A 202 4.81 22.08 20.06
C LYS A 202 3.61 21.32 19.50
N GLN A 203 2.96 21.86 18.48
CA GLN A 203 1.81 21.23 17.83
C GLN A 203 2.19 19.86 17.22
N VAL A 204 3.32 19.78 16.53
CA VAL A 204 3.83 18.54 15.93
C VAL A 204 4.09 17.47 17.02
N VAL A 205 4.78 17.85 18.10
CA VAL A 205 5.10 16.92 19.20
C VAL A 205 3.84 16.45 19.92
N ASP A 206 2.86 17.33 20.13
CA ASP A 206 1.62 17.00 20.83
C ASP A 206 0.69 16.14 19.95
N THR A 207 0.44 16.55 18.72
CA THR A 207 -0.49 15.84 17.83
C THR A 207 0.05 14.47 17.38
N LEU A 208 1.35 14.37 17.13
CA LEU A 208 1.98 13.08 16.78
C LEU A 208 2.33 12.23 18.03
N GLU A 209 1.92 12.65 19.22
CA GLU A 209 2.14 11.93 20.49
C GLU A 209 3.62 11.56 20.71
N LEU A 210 4.55 12.46 20.37
CA LEU A 210 5.99 12.20 20.49
C LEU A 210 6.53 12.42 21.90
N LYS A 211 5.77 13.08 22.81
CA LYS A 211 6.22 13.39 24.20
C LYS A 211 6.77 12.18 24.95
N GLY A 212 6.10 11.04 24.82
CA GLY A 212 6.50 9.81 25.51
C GLY A 212 7.81 9.19 25.02
N ILE A 213 8.27 9.57 23.84
CA ILE A 213 9.46 8.98 23.20
C ILE A 213 10.64 9.94 23.08
N LEU A 214 10.50 11.22 23.48
CA LEU A 214 11.56 12.24 23.33
C LEU A 214 12.90 11.84 23.94
N LYS A 215 12.88 11.08 25.05
CA LYS A 215 14.08 10.63 25.77
C LYS A 215 14.63 9.30 25.24
N ARG A 216 13.90 8.63 24.34
CA ARG A 216 14.32 7.32 23.78
C ARG A 216 15.31 7.49 22.64
N GLU A 217 16.16 6.49 22.47
CA GLU A 217 17.02 6.34 21.31
C GLU A 217 16.20 5.91 20.10
N VAL A 218 16.52 6.44 18.92
CA VAL A 218 15.80 6.13 17.66
C VAL A 218 15.88 4.64 17.31
N SER A 219 16.98 3.97 17.67
CA SER A 219 17.17 2.54 17.44
C SER A 219 16.22 1.62 18.24
N LYS A 220 15.60 2.16 19.30
CA LYS A 220 14.68 1.43 20.18
C LYS A 220 13.21 1.74 19.92
N LEU A 221 12.91 2.50 18.86
CA LEU A 221 11.55 2.86 18.49
C LEU A 221 10.87 1.71 17.73
N SER A 222 9.57 1.56 17.96
CA SER A 222 8.71 0.70 17.12
C SER A 222 8.51 1.32 15.72
N GLY A 223 8.03 0.53 14.75
CA GLY A 223 7.76 1.01 13.40
C GLY A 223 6.81 2.22 13.38
N GLY A 224 5.72 2.19 14.15
CA GLY A 224 4.80 3.33 14.24
C GLY A 224 5.40 4.56 14.94
N GLU A 225 6.23 4.37 15.96
CA GLU A 225 6.95 5.48 16.61
C GLU A 225 7.99 6.10 15.67
N LEU A 226 8.71 5.27 14.90
CA LEU A 226 9.65 5.72 13.86
C LEU A 226 8.93 6.51 12.76
N GLN A 227 7.76 6.05 12.35
CA GLN A 227 6.97 6.72 11.34
C GLN A 227 6.51 8.10 11.80
N ARG A 228 5.94 8.20 13.01
CA ARG A 228 5.53 9.49 13.61
C ARG A 228 6.73 10.41 13.80
N PHE A 229 7.86 9.89 14.23
CA PHE A 229 9.12 10.63 14.34
C PHE A 229 9.57 11.15 12.97
N ALA A 230 9.56 10.33 11.92
CA ALA A 230 9.96 10.73 10.57
C ALA A 230 9.06 11.84 10.00
N ILE A 231 7.74 11.74 10.20
CA ILE A 231 6.79 12.80 9.83
C ILE A 231 7.10 14.08 10.61
N GLY A 232 7.28 13.97 11.93
CA GLY A 232 7.61 15.11 12.79
C GLY A 232 8.90 15.81 12.35
N MET A 233 9.95 15.05 12.06
CA MET A 233 11.23 15.55 11.56
C MET A 233 11.11 16.29 10.22
N THR A 234 10.20 15.87 9.36
CA THR A 234 9.92 16.56 8.10
C THR A 234 9.16 17.87 8.34
N CYS A 235 8.17 17.87 9.24
CA CYS A 235 7.30 19.01 9.50
C CYS A 235 7.92 20.13 10.32
N VAL A 236 8.96 19.88 11.12
CA VAL A 236 9.65 20.91 11.92
C VAL A 236 10.70 21.68 11.15
N GLN A 237 11.08 21.23 9.96
CA GLN A 237 12.00 21.92 9.07
C GLN A 237 11.24 22.94 8.21
N ASP A 238 11.92 24.00 7.78
CA ASP A 238 11.36 24.97 6.84
C ASP A 238 11.73 24.58 5.40
N ALA A 239 10.72 24.50 4.53
CA ALA A 239 10.89 24.16 3.12
C ALA A 239 9.75 24.72 2.27
N GLN A 240 10.00 24.89 0.98
CA GLN A 240 8.97 25.27 0.02
C GLN A 240 8.22 24.06 -0.53
N VAL A 241 8.84 22.85 -0.49
CA VAL A 241 8.24 21.61 -0.99
C VAL A 241 8.38 20.53 0.06
N TYR A 242 7.25 20.00 0.50
CA TYR A 242 7.19 18.84 1.39
C TYR A 242 6.65 17.64 0.65
N MET A 243 7.36 16.54 0.73
CA MET A 243 6.97 15.27 0.11
C MET A 243 6.92 14.15 1.13
N PHE A 244 5.81 13.42 1.13
CA PHE A 244 5.60 12.30 2.05
C PHE A 244 5.36 11.03 1.26
N ASP A 245 6.26 10.06 1.39
CA ASP A 245 6.12 8.74 0.76
C ASP A 245 5.57 7.76 1.79
N GLU A 246 4.31 7.35 1.62
CA GLU A 246 3.54 6.47 2.48
C GLU A 246 3.55 6.87 3.97
N PRO A 247 3.00 8.04 4.34
CA PRO A 247 3.01 8.51 5.73
C PRO A 247 2.13 7.68 6.67
N SER A 248 1.13 6.94 6.18
CA SER A 248 0.21 6.15 7.00
C SER A 248 0.72 4.76 7.38
N SER A 249 1.82 4.29 6.79
CA SER A 249 2.38 2.96 7.06
C SER A 249 2.71 2.79 8.56
N TYR A 250 2.41 1.61 9.13
CA TYR A 250 2.59 1.26 10.55
C TYR A 250 1.72 2.03 11.55
N LEU A 251 0.89 2.96 11.12
CA LEU A 251 0.04 3.77 11.96
C LEU A 251 -1.37 3.16 12.10
N ASP A 252 -1.94 3.24 13.29
CA ASP A 252 -3.36 2.96 13.49
C ASP A 252 -4.23 4.13 12.97
N VAL A 253 -5.56 3.94 12.94
CA VAL A 253 -6.50 4.90 12.34
C VAL A 253 -6.35 6.29 12.95
N LYS A 254 -6.24 6.39 14.29
CA LYS A 254 -6.06 7.66 15.00
C LYS A 254 -4.78 8.37 14.61
N GLN A 255 -3.67 7.61 14.61
CA GLN A 255 -2.36 8.14 14.26
C GLN A 255 -2.27 8.56 12.79
N ARG A 256 -2.95 7.84 11.87
CA ARG A 256 -3.08 8.23 10.45
C ARG A 256 -3.76 9.59 10.30
N LEU A 257 -4.86 9.82 11.03
CA LEU A 257 -5.57 11.09 10.99
C LEU A 257 -4.76 12.23 11.61
N ASN A 258 -4.07 11.98 12.72
CA ASN A 258 -3.18 12.95 13.33
C ASN A 258 -2.02 13.32 12.38
N ALA A 259 -1.44 12.34 11.69
CA ALA A 259 -0.43 12.58 10.67
C ALA A 259 -0.98 13.42 9.51
N ALA A 260 -2.18 13.08 9.02
CA ALA A 260 -2.84 13.85 7.96
C ALA A 260 -3.14 15.30 8.39
N PHE A 261 -3.58 15.50 9.62
CA PHE A 261 -3.81 16.85 10.17
C PHE A 261 -2.52 17.67 10.19
N ILE A 262 -1.42 17.11 10.70
CA ILE A 262 -0.12 17.81 10.75
C ILE A 262 0.41 18.10 9.35
N ILE A 263 0.29 17.16 8.39
CA ILE A 263 0.70 17.38 7.01
C ILE A 263 -0.11 18.52 6.38
N ARG A 264 -1.43 18.58 6.61
CA ARG A 264 -2.26 19.67 6.11
C ARG A 264 -1.95 21.02 6.80
N SER A 265 -1.49 21.03 8.03
CA SER A 265 -1.08 22.27 8.73
C SER A 265 0.17 22.94 8.13
N LEU A 266 0.90 22.24 7.25
CA LEU A 266 2.03 22.82 6.50
C LEU A 266 1.58 23.76 5.39
N LEU A 267 0.31 23.70 4.96
CA LEU A 267 -0.19 24.47 3.83
C LEU A 267 -0.12 25.97 4.06
N GLN A 268 0.58 26.64 3.15
CA GLN A 268 0.62 28.09 3.00
C GLN A 268 0.51 28.41 1.50
N PRO A 269 0.12 29.62 1.11
CA PRO A 269 -0.09 29.98 -0.30
C PRO A 269 1.09 29.71 -1.24
N THR A 270 2.30 29.64 -0.70
CA THR A 270 3.56 29.44 -1.47
C THR A 270 4.13 28.03 -1.36
N ILE A 271 3.59 27.19 -0.46
CA ILE A 271 4.13 25.88 -0.14
C ILE A 271 3.45 24.80 -0.99
N TYR A 272 4.25 23.87 -1.47
CA TYR A 272 3.79 22.67 -2.19
C TYR A 272 3.85 21.45 -1.26
N VAL A 273 2.77 20.67 -1.22
CA VAL A 273 2.71 19.43 -0.45
C VAL A 273 2.31 18.29 -1.38
N ILE A 274 3.15 17.26 -1.46
CA ILE A 274 2.92 16.08 -2.31
C ILE A 274 2.94 14.84 -1.42
N VAL A 275 1.93 13.98 -1.57
CA VAL A 275 1.78 12.79 -0.75
C VAL A 275 1.54 11.56 -1.62
N VAL A 276 2.33 10.53 -1.45
CA VAL A 276 2.08 9.20 -2.00
C VAL A 276 1.40 8.37 -0.93
N GLU A 277 0.22 7.84 -1.20
CA GLU A 277 -0.54 7.09 -0.20
C GLU A 277 -1.27 5.89 -0.82
N HIS A 278 -1.32 4.79 -0.09
CA HIS A 278 -2.02 3.56 -0.47
C HIS A 278 -3.34 3.35 0.27
N ASP A 279 -3.52 3.98 1.42
CA ASP A 279 -4.81 4.04 2.10
C ASP A 279 -5.68 5.10 1.44
N LEU A 280 -6.69 4.66 0.68
CA LEU A 280 -7.57 5.56 -0.06
C LEU A 280 -8.45 6.44 0.84
N SER A 281 -8.73 6.02 2.10
CA SER A 281 -9.48 6.84 3.06
C SER A 281 -8.63 8.00 3.54
N VAL A 282 -7.37 7.73 3.86
CA VAL A 282 -6.40 8.75 4.28
C VAL A 282 -6.07 9.69 3.12
N LEU A 283 -5.88 9.14 1.91
CA LEU A 283 -5.65 9.93 0.70
C LEU A 283 -6.79 10.91 0.43
N ASP A 284 -8.05 10.45 0.56
CA ASP A 284 -9.25 11.27 0.38
C ASP A 284 -9.36 12.40 1.42
N TYR A 285 -9.00 12.11 2.67
CA TYR A 285 -9.02 13.11 3.73
C TYR A 285 -7.89 14.14 3.59
N LEU A 286 -6.71 13.69 3.17
CA LEU A 286 -5.49 14.48 3.12
C LEU A 286 -5.40 15.37 1.89
N SER A 287 -5.79 14.85 0.71
CA SER A 287 -5.53 15.50 -0.59
C SER A 287 -6.66 16.41 -1.03
N ASP A 288 -6.31 17.41 -1.85
CA ASP A 288 -7.26 18.27 -2.56
C ASP A 288 -7.40 17.80 -4.01
N PHE A 289 -6.30 17.38 -4.62
CA PHE A 289 -6.22 16.79 -5.96
C PHE A 289 -5.43 15.48 -5.93
N VAL A 290 -5.69 14.64 -6.92
CA VAL A 290 -5.00 13.34 -7.07
C VAL A 290 -4.56 13.17 -8.51
N CYS A 291 -3.30 12.74 -8.70
CA CYS A 291 -2.82 12.16 -9.96
C CYS A 291 -2.76 10.63 -9.83
N ILE A 292 -3.30 9.94 -10.82
CA ILE A 292 -3.23 8.49 -10.91
C ILE A 292 -1.99 8.12 -11.73
N LEU A 293 -1.21 7.18 -11.22
CA LEU A 293 -0.13 6.55 -11.98
C LEU A 293 -0.59 5.16 -12.42
N TYR A 294 -0.58 4.92 -13.72
CA TYR A 294 -0.97 3.65 -14.32
C TYR A 294 0.08 3.15 -15.31
N GLY A 295 0.00 1.89 -15.67
CA GLY A 295 0.94 1.24 -16.59
C GLY A 295 1.25 -0.18 -16.16
N VAL A 296 2.47 -0.63 -16.45
CA VAL A 296 2.95 -1.97 -16.06
C VAL A 296 4.12 -1.81 -15.09
N PRO A 297 4.02 -2.37 -13.89
CA PRO A 297 5.08 -2.28 -12.88
C PRO A 297 6.46 -2.65 -13.43
N SER A 298 7.46 -1.85 -13.11
CA SER A 298 8.86 -2.00 -13.54
C SER A 298 9.09 -1.90 -15.06
N VAL A 299 8.08 -1.56 -15.85
CA VAL A 299 8.16 -1.41 -17.30
C VAL A 299 7.96 0.03 -17.72
N TYR A 300 6.79 0.57 -17.46
CA TYR A 300 6.49 1.98 -17.69
C TYR A 300 5.40 2.47 -16.74
N GLY A 301 5.40 3.77 -16.51
CA GLY A 301 4.34 4.46 -15.81
C GLY A 301 3.92 5.72 -16.54
N VAL A 302 2.64 6.01 -16.48
CA VAL A 302 2.04 7.24 -17.04
C VAL A 302 1.33 7.97 -15.92
N VAL A 303 1.57 9.26 -15.81
CA VAL A 303 0.91 10.13 -14.83
C VAL A 303 -0.28 10.82 -15.50
N THR A 304 -1.46 10.74 -14.87
CA THR A 304 -2.65 11.48 -15.35
C THR A 304 -2.58 12.95 -14.97
N LEU A 305 -3.40 13.75 -15.64
CA LEU A 305 -3.67 15.10 -15.16
C LEU A 305 -4.33 15.06 -13.76
N PRO A 306 -4.13 16.11 -12.94
CA PRO A 306 -4.74 16.18 -11.62
C PRO A 306 -6.27 16.24 -11.73
N ALA A 307 -6.93 15.33 -11.02
CA ALA A 307 -8.38 15.30 -10.84
C ALA A 307 -8.76 15.67 -9.41
N SER A 308 -10.02 16.06 -9.16
CA SER A 308 -10.49 16.20 -7.78
C SER A 308 -10.31 14.88 -7.02
N VAL A 309 -10.02 14.93 -5.73
CA VAL A 309 -9.70 13.72 -4.97
C VAL A 309 -10.79 12.66 -5.05
N ARG A 310 -12.07 13.07 -5.03
CA ARG A 310 -13.21 12.14 -5.15
C ARG A 310 -13.22 11.45 -6.51
N GLU A 311 -13.14 12.23 -7.58
CA GLU A 311 -13.17 11.75 -8.95
C GLU A 311 -11.95 10.87 -9.26
N GLY A 312 -10.74 11.34 -8.89
CA GLY A 312 -9.51 10.59 -9.12
C GLY A 312 -9.51 9.23 -8.44
N ILE A 313 -9.98 9.14 -7.19
CA ILE A 313 -10.10 7.84 -6.51
C ILE A 313 -11.14 6.94 -7.19
N ASN A 314 -12.29 7.49 -7.64
CA ASN A 314 -13.29 6.71 -8.34
C ASN A 314 -12.76 6.19 -9.70
N ILE A 315 -12.04 7.03 -10.47
CA ILE A 315 -11.34 6.62 -11.70
C ILE A 315 -10.34 5.49 -11.42
N PHE A 316 -9.55 5.61 -10.33
CA PHE A 316 -8.61 4.56 -9.94
C PHE A 316 -9.34 3.25 -9.60
N LEU A 317 -10.48 3.30 -8.92
CA LEU A 317 -11.29 2.12 -8.58
C LEU A 317 -11.95 1.50 -9.82
N ASP A 318 -12.45 2.32 -10.74
CA ASP A 318 -13.06 1.84 -11.99
C ASP A 318 -12.04 1.25 -12.97
N GLY A 319 -10.77 1.67 -12.86
CA GLY A 319 -9.72 1.23 -13.77
C GLY A 319 -9.85 1.77 -15.19
N HIS A 320 -10.62 2.86 -15.38
CA HIS A 320 -10.85 3.52 -16.65
C HIS A 320 -10.66 5.03 -16.51
N ILE A 321 -9.83 5.62 -17.38
CA ILE A 321 -9.57 7.06 -17.42
C ILE A 321 -10.42 7.66 -18.55
N PRO A 322 -11.51 8.39 -18.22
CA PRO A 322 -12.44 8.92 -19.23
C PRO A 322 -11.78 9.92 -20.17
N THR A 323 -10.91 10.79 -19.65
CA THR A 323 -10.23 11.85 -20.42
C THR A 323 -9.30 11.31 -21.50
N GLU A 324 -8.76 10.13 -21.34
CA GLU A 324 -7.85 9.48 -22.27
C GLU A 324 -8.50 8.29 -22.98
N ASN A 325 -9.76 7.98 -22.65
CA ASN A 325 -10.50 6.79 -23.10
C ASN A 325 -9.65 5.52 -22.98
N MET A 326 -8.93 5.39 -21.87
CA MET A 326 -8.01 4.29 -21.61
C MET A 326 -8.46 3.48 -20.39
N ARG A 327 -8.53 2.16 -20.59
CA ARG A 327 -8.76 1.21 -19.52
C ARG A 327 -7.42 0.56 -19.12
N PHE A 328 -6.98 0.78 -17.88
CA PHE A 328 -5.73 0.23 -17.34
C PHE A 328 -5.96 -1.00 -16.45
N ARG A 329 -7.22 -1.32 -16.12
CA ARG A 329 -7.63 -2.53 -15.41
C ARG A 329 -8.89 -3.10 -16.03
N THR A 330 -8.94 -4.41 -16.20
CA THR A 330 -10.09 -5.12 -16.82
C THR A 330 -11.32 -5.14 -15.92
N GLU A 331 -11.11 -5.25 -14.59
CA GLU A 331 -12.17 -5.30 -13.59
C GLU A 331 -12.20 -4.04 -12.73
N SER A 332 -13.38 -3.53 -12.43
CA SER A 332 -13.55 -2.46 -11.47
C SER A 332 -13.46 -2.99 -10.04
N LEU A 333 -12.90 -2.18 -9.14
CA LEU A 333 -12.80 -2.48 -7.72
C LEU A 333 -14.00 -1.87 -6.99
N GLN A 334 -15.14 -2.55 -7.02
CA GLN A 334 -16.36 -2.08 -6.36
C GLN A 334 -16.39 -2.51 -4.89
N PHE A 335 -16.86 -1.61 -4.03
CA PHE A 335 -17.13 -1.85 -2.62
C PHE A 335 -18.65 -2.08 -2.44
N ARG A 336 -19.10 -3.32 -2.69
CA ARG A 336 -20.44 -3.71 -2.26
C ARG A 336 -20.34 -4.24 -0.84
N LEU A 337 -21.08 -3.65 0.07
CA LEU A 337 -21.35 -4.33 1.34
C LEU A 337 -22.13 -5.60 1.01
N ALA A 338 -21.85 -6.67 1.77
CA ALA A 338 -22.58 -7.92 1.62
C ALA A 338 -24.08 -7.64 1.66
N ASP A 339 -24.76 -7.92 0.56
CA ASP A 339 -26.20 -7.86 0.51
C ASP A 339 -26.77 -8.89 1.49
N ALA A 340 -27.95 -8.58 2.05
CA ALA A 340 -28.67 -9.48 2.96
C ALA A 340 -28.94 -10.87 2.36
N SER A 341 -28.82 -11.01 1.03
CA SER A 341 -28.93 -12.28 0.31
C SER A 341 -27.80 -13.27 0.60
N ASP A 342 -26.60 -12.80 0.98
CA ASP A 342 -25.52 -13.70 1.43
C ASP A 342 -25.81 -14.30 2.83
N LYS A 343 -26.75 -13.69 3.59
CA LYS A 343 -27.18 -14.18 4.91
C LYS A 343 -28.11 -15.39 4.85
N MET A 344 -28.70 -15.71 3.71
CA MET A 344 -29.60 -16.89 3.58
C MET A 344 -28.88 -18.24 3.63
N ILE A 345 -27.56 -18.29 3.63
CA ILE A 345 -26.77 -19.53 3.76
C ILE A 345 -26.48 -19.89 5.23
N VAL A 346 -26.84 -19.03 6.19
CA VAL A 346 -26.40 -19.08 7.60
C VAL A 346 -27.28 -19.96 8.51
N ASP A 347 -28.33 -20.61 8.00
CA ASP A 347 -29.33 -21.31 8.86
C ASP A 347 -28.84 -22.63 9.50
N GLN A 348 -27.56 -22.99 9.39
CA GLN A 348 -26.95 -24.12 10.12
C GLN A 348 -25.51 -23.80 10.58
N SER A 349 -25.28 -22.65 11.20
CA SER A 349 -23.96 -22.30 11.73
C SER A 349 -23.74 -22.90 13.12
N HIS A 350 -22.64 -23.65 13.30
CA HIS A 350 -22.17 -24.00 14.63
C HIS A 350 -21.65 -22.75 15.34
N SER A 351 -22.24 -22.40 16.48
CA SER A 351 -21.72 -21.33 17.33
C SER A 351 -20.69 -21.89 18.30
N MET A 352 -19.57 -21.22 18.40
CA MET A 352 -18.50 -21.51 19.38
C MET A 352 -18.41 -20.35 20.37
N GLU A 353 -18.30 -20.69 21.65
CA GLU A 353 -18.17 -19.71 22.73
C GLU A 353 -16.74 -19.65 23.25
N TYR A 354 -16.30 -18.47 23.64
CA TYR A 354 -15.07 -18.28 24.42
C TYR A 354 -15.38 -17.56 25.73
N PRO A 355 -14.74 -18.02 26.84
CA PRO A 355 -14.98 -17.44 28.16
C PRO A 355 -14.34 -16.06 28.30
N GLU A 356 -14.71 -15.35 29.35
CA GLU A 356 -13.95 -14.20 29.81
C GLU A 356 -12.52 -14.64 30.13
N MET A 357 -11.52 -13.87 29.67
CA MET A 357 -10.11 -14.18 29.83
C MET A 357 -9.34 -12.93 30.23
N THR A 358 -8.37 -13.10 31.09
CA THR A 358 -7.42 -12.04 31.44
C THR A 358 -5.98 -12.45 31.16
N LYS A 359 -5.18 -11.51 30.68
CA LYS A 359 -3.76 -11.72 30.43
C LYS A 359 -2.94 -10.49 30.76
N THR A 360 -1.93 -10.71 31.60
CA THR A 360 -0.94 -9.68 31.94
C THR A 360 0.38 -9.99 31.28
N GLN A 361 0.97 -8.99 30.63
CA GLN A 361 2.30 -9.08 30.01
C GLN A 361 3.14 -7.87 30.44
N GLY A 362 4.03 -8.07 31.41
CA GLY A 362 4.73 -6.97 32.07
C GLY A 362 3.73 -6.02 32.73
N ASP A 363 3.76 -4.74 32.36
CA ASP A 363 2.85 -3.72 32.90
C ASP A 363 1.50 -3.63 32.13
N PHE A 364 1.32 -4.41 31.09
CA PHE A 364 0.10 -4.39 30.27
C PHE A 364 -0.88 -5.47 30.69
N LYS A 365 -2.15 -5.10 30.94
CA LYS A 365 -3.25 -6.01 31.26
C LYS A 365 -4.31 -5.98 30.16
N LEU A 366 -4.60 -7.14 29.58
CA LEU A 366 -5.71 -7.36 28.64
C LEU A 366 -6.84 -8.10 29.36
N THR A 367 -8.06 -7.58 29.25
CA THR A 367 -9.30 -8.26 29.66
C THR A 367 -10.10 -8.52 28.39
N VAL A 368 -10.56 -9.75 28.20
CA VAL A 368 -11.36 -10.17 27.05
C VAL A 368 -12.75 -10.54 27.58
N GLU A 369 -13.79 -9.85 27.12
CA GLU A 369 -15.17 -10.20 27.47
C GLU A 369 -15.56 -11.54 26.83
N ALA A 370 -16.38 -12.32 27.53
CA ALA A 370 -16.96 -13.54 27.00
C ALA A 370 -17.79 -13.25 25.73
N GLY A 371 -17.69 -14.12 24.76
CA GLY A 371 -18.41 -13.92 23.50
C GLY A 371 -18.57 -15.21 22.70
N GLU A 372 -19.22 -15.09 21.57
CA GLU A 372 -19.49 -16.17 20.64
C GLU A 372 -19.12 -15.79 19.21
N PHE A 373 -18.78 -16.76 18.41
CA PHE A 373 -18.57 -16.63 16.97
C PHE A 373 -19.12 -17.85 16.22
N SER A 374 -19.46 -17.66 14.96
CA SER A 374 -20.07 -18.69 14.13
C SER A 374 -19.18 -19.08 12.95
N ASP A 375 -19.48 -20.21 12.34
CA ASP A 375 -18.86 -20.61 11.08
C ASP A 375 -19.22 -19.61 9.96
N SER A 376 -18.34 -19.51 8.96
CA SER A 376 -18.49 -18.59 7.82
C SER A 376 -18.54 -17.11 8.21
N GLU A 377 -17.87 -16.74 9.31
CA GLU A 377 -17.89 -15.39 9.86
C GLU A 377 -16.50 -14.77 9.90
N ILE A 378 -16.42 -13.49 9.56
CA ILE A 378 -15.20 -12.71 9.66
C ILE A 378 -15.37 -11.66 10.76
N ILE A 379 -14.55 -11.75 11.80
CA ILE A 379 -14.52 -10.82 12.91
C ILE A 379 -13.28 -9.93 12.75
N VAL A 380 -13.48 -8.65 12.51
CA VAL A 380 -12.38 -7.70 12.43
C VAL A 380 -12.14 -7.04 13.78
N MET A 381 -10.90 -7.09 14.23
CA MET A 381 -10.43 -6.50 15.49
C MET A 381 -9.95 -5.07 15.25
N MET A 382 -10.66 -4.10 15.82
CA MET A 382 -10.34 -2.67 15.71
C MET A 382 -9.89 -2.09 17.05
N GLY A 383 -8.89 -1.22 17.04
CA GLY A 383 -8.36 -0.56 18.22
C GLY A 383 -7.01 0.10 17.97
N GLU A 384 -6.57 0.96 18.90
CA GLU A 384 -5.26 1.60 18.82
C GLU A 384 -4.12 0.57 18.89
N ASN A 385 -2.93 0.96 18.44
CA ASN A 385 -1.74 0.12 18.58
C ASN A 385 -1.39 -0.06 20.07
N GLY A 386 -0.98 -1.27 20.45
CA GLY A 386 -0.67 -1.59 21.86
C GLY A 386 -1.87 -1.89 22.75
N THR A 387 -3.08 -2.10 22.19
CA THR A 387 -4.29 -2.50 22.94
C THR A 387 -4.48 -4.02 23.06
N GLY A 388 -3.51 -4.82 22.60
CA GLY A 388 -3.51 -6.27 22.85
C GLY A 388 -4.17 -7.13 21.77
N LYS A 389 -4.44 -6.61 20.56
CA LYS A 389 -5.01 -7.37 19.44
C LYS A 389 -4.21 -8.64 19.11
N THR A 390 -2.91 -8.51 18.91
CA THR A 390 -2.01 -9.66 18.68
C THR A 390 -1.92 -10.58 19.89
N THR A 391 -2.11 -10.07 21.12
CA THR A 391 -2.16 -10.89 22.34
C THR A 391 -3.40 -11.77 22.35
N LEU A 392 -4.56 -11.25 21.96
CA LEU A 392 -5.77 -12.06 21.81
C LEU A 392 -5.59 -13.14 20.74
N CYS A 393 -4.98 -12.82 19.59
CA CYS A 393 -4.66 -13.84 18.58
C CYS A 393 -3.81 -14.99 19.16
N LYS A 394 -2.82 -14.67 19.99
CA LYS A 394 -1.97 -15.70 20.66
C LYS A 394 -2.72 -16.49 21.73
N LEU A 395 -3.67 -15.87 22.43
CA LEU A 395 -4.54 -16.56 23.39
C LEU A 395 -5.45 -17.56 22.68
N LEU A 396 -6.13 -17.14 21.61
CA LEU A 396 -7.00 -18.00 20.80
C LEU A 396 -6.22 -19.12 20.10
N ALA A 397 -4.97 -18.84 19.67
CA ALA A 397 -4.07 -19.85 19.11
C ALA A 397 -3.50 -20.82 20.16
N GLY A 398 -3.79 -20.64 21.45
CA GLY A 398 -3.20 -21.44 22.52
C GLY A 398 -1.69 -21.27 22.71
N ALA A 399 -1.09 -20.25 22.06
CA ALA A 399 0.35 -19.96 22.18
C ALA A 399 0.72 -19.35 23.53
N ILE A 400 -0.24 -18.72 24.22
CA ILE A 400 -0.14 -18.21 25.58
C ILE A 400 -1.40 -18.61 26.35
N SER A 401 -1.27 -18.88 27.65
CA SER A 401 -2.40 -19.24 28.50
C SER A 401 -2.94 -18.01 29.24
N PRO A 402 -4.27 -17.94 29.47
CA PRO A 402 -4.87 -16.93 30.34
C PRO A 402 -4.32 -17.01 31.77
N ASP A 403 -4.33 -15.89 32.52
CA ASP A 403 -3.81 -15.83 33.89
C ASP A 403 -4.85 -16.25 34.93
N ASP A 404 -6.13 -16.19 34.59
CA ASP A 404 -7.26 -16.54 35.46
C ASP A 404 -7.57 -18.05 35.51
N GLY A 405 -6.77 -18.87 34.82
CA GLY A 405 -6.98 -20.32 34.77
C GLY A 405 -8.13 -20.75 33.84
N SER A 406 -8.79 -19.82 33.16
CA SER A 406 -9.77 -20.14 32.14
C SER A 406 -9.11 -20.98 31.04
N LYS A 407 -9.82 -21.99 30.54
CA LYS A 407 -9.32 -22.80 29.41
C LYS A 407 -9.71 -22.11 28.12
N ALA A 408 -8.73 -21.56 27.42
CA ALA A 408 -8.95 -21.20 26.02
C ALA A 408 -9.46 -22.41 25.23
N PRO A 409 -10.44 -22.25 24.35
CA PRO A 409 -10.95 -23.35 23.54
C PRO A 409 -9.79 -23.99 22.76
N LYS A 410 -9.75 -25.33 22.70
CA LYS A 410 -8.80 -26.04 21.85
C LYS A 410 -9.24 -25.95 20.40
N LEU A 411 -8.70 -24.96 19.71
CA LEU A 411 -9.03 -24.65 18.33
C LEU A 411 -7.88 -25.07 17.41
N ASN A 412 -8.22 -25.62 16.24
CA ASN A 412 -7.25 -25.82 15.18
C ASN A 412 -7.08 -24.49 14.44
N VAL A 413 -5.95 -23.83 14.66
CA VAL A 413 -5.72 -22.44 14.24
C VAL A 413 -4.59 -22.32 13.24
N SER A 414 -4.85 -21.64 12.14
CA SER A 414 -3.82 -21.12 11.24
C SER A 414 -3.55 -19.65 11.54
N MET A 415 -2.29 -19.27 11.72
CA MET A 415 -1.92 -17.89 12.06
C MET A 415 -0.95 -17.30 11.05
N LYS A 416 -1.32 -16.13 10.48
CA LYS A 416 -0.42 -15.24 9.76
C LYS A 416 0.05 -14.16 10.74
N PRO A 417 1.33 -14.14 11.14
CA PRO A 417 1.85 -13.15 12.08
C PRO A 417 2.05 -11.78 11.41
N GLN A 418 2.07 -10.72 12.20
CA GLN A 418 2.34 -9.35 11.73
C GLN A 418 3.71 -9.23 11.05
N LYS A 419 4.77 -9.72 11.70
CA LYS A 419 6.14 -9.70 11.14
C LYS A 419 6.47 -11.03 10.49
N ILE A 420 6.87 -10.98 9.22
CA ILE A 420 7.25 -12.14 8.43
C ILE A 420 8.76 -12.11 8.23
N ALA A 421 9.44 -13.14 8.73
CA ALA A 421 10.88 -13.32 8.49
C ALA A 421 11.11 -14.39 7.43
N PRO A 422 11.79 -14.09 6.32
CA PRO A 422 12.04 -15.06 5.24
C PRO A 422 13.17 -16.02 5.63
N LYS A 423 12.87 -17.00 6.50
CA LYS A 423 13.84 -18.00 6.99
C LYS A 423 14.06 -19.17 6.02
N PHE A 424 13.15 -19.35 5.06
CA PHE A 424 13.22 -20.46 4.12
C PHE A 424 14.17 -20.13 2.96
N THR A 425 15.10 -21.02 2.65
CA THR A 425 16.17 -20.81 1.64
C THR A 425 15.81 -21.30 0.23
N GLY A 426 14.64 -21.89 0.05
CA GLY A 426 14.17 -22.40 -1.24
C GLY A 426 13.18 -21.46 -1.94
N THR A 427 12.64 -21.94 -3.07
CA THR A 427 11.64 -21.21 -3.85
C THR A 427 10.27 -21.22 -3.18
N VAL A 428 9.39 -20.29 -3.59
CA VAL A 428 7.99 -20.22 -3.13
C VAL A 428 7.27 -21.55 -3.42
N ARG A 429 7.49 -22.15 -4.59
CA ARG A 429 6.95 -23.46 -4.98
C ARG A 429 7.36 -24.56 -3.97
N GLN A 430 8.63 -24.63 -3.64
CA GLN A 430 9.13 -25.60 -2.67
C GLN A 430 8.53 -25.38 -1.27
N LEU A 431 8.36 -24.14 -0.87
CA LEU A 431 7.73 -23.79 0.39
C LEU A 431 6.27 -24.27 0.43
N PHE A 432 5.49 -24.01 -0.62
CA PHE A 432 4.09 -24.43 -0.70
C PHE A 432 3.95 -25.96 -0.74
N LEU A 433 4.76 -26.64 -1.54
CA LEU A 433 4.75 -28.11 -1.57
C LEU A 433 5.15 -28.74 -0.23
N LYS A 434 5.99 -28.07 0.55
CA LYS A 434 6.39 -28.55 1.88
C LYS A 434 5.32 -28.30 2.95
N LYS A 435 4.61 -27.15 2.91
CA LYS A 435 3.74 -26.70 3.98
C LYS A 435 2.24 -26.90 3.73
N ILE A 436 1.80 -26.69 2.48
CA ILE A 436 0.38 -26.67 2.10
C ILE A 436 0.12 -27.49 0.84
N ARG A 437 0.80 -28.62 0.69
CA ARG A 437 0.77 -29.44 -0.54
C ARG A 437 -0.65 -29.78 -1.00
N ALA A 438 -1.51 -30.21 -0.10
CA ALA A 438 -2.88 -30.62 -0.44
C ALA A 438 -3.68 -29.45 -1.03
N SER A 439 -3.69 -28.31 -0.35
CA SER A 439 -4.39 -27.11 -0.81
C SER A 439 -3.77 -26.54 -2.08
N PHE A 440 -2.43 -26.50 -2.18
CA PHE A 440 -1.73 -25.94 -3.34
C PHE A 440 -1.97 -26.74 -4.63
N LEU A 441 -2.16 -28.06 -4.55
CA LEU A 441 -2.49 -28.90 -5.70
C LEU A 441 -3.98 -28.89 -6.06
N HIS A 442 -4.84 -28.34 -5.17
CA HIS A 442 -6.27 -28.29 -5.42
C HIS A 442 -6.61 -27.19 -6.45
N PRO A 443 -7.32 -27.49 -7.54
CA PRO A 443 -7.60 -26.53 -8.61
C PRO A 443 -8.38 -25.29 -8.15
N GLN A 444 -9.35 -25.46 -7.25
CA GLN A 444 -10.16 -24.37 -6.72
C GLN A 444 -9.32 -23.39 -5.90
N PHE A 445 -8.43 -23.88 -5.01
CA PHE A 445 -7.52 -23.04 -4.24
C PHE A 445 -6.59 -22.22 -5.14
N ASN A 446 -6.10 -22.83 -6.22
CA ASN A 446 -5.32 -22.11 -7.23
C ASN A 446 -6.12 -20.99 -7.89
N THR A 447 -7.38 -21.24 -8.26
CA THR A 447 -8.22 -20.24 -8.93
C THR A 447 -8.67 -19.14 -7.97
N ASP A 448 -9.01 -19.48 -6.73
CA ASP A 448 -9.63 -18.55 -5.78
C ASP A 448 -8.60 -17.76 -4.95
N VAL A 449 -7.39 -18.33 -4.73
CA VAL A 449 -6.38 -17.72 -3.86
C VAL A 449 -5.07 -17.41 -4.60
N VAL A 450 -4.46 -18.40 -5.27
CA VAL A 450 -3.11 -18.27 -5.83
C VAL A 450 -3.08 -17.30 -7.01
N LYS A 451 -4.00 -17.44 -7.97
CA LYS A 451 -4.07 -16.60 -9.18
C LYS A 451 -4.40 -15.14 -8.89
N PRO A 452 -5.47 -14.81 -8.12
CA PRO A 452 -5.80 -13.42 -7.84
C PRO A 452 -4.68 -12.67 -7.11
N LEU A 453 -3.94 -13.36 -6.23
CA LEU A 453 -2.78 -12.80 -5.53
C LEU A 453 -1.51 -12.76 -6.40
N LYS A 454 -1.58 -13.09 -7.69
CA LYS A 454 -0.46 -13.07 -8.66
C LYS A 454 0.79 -13.81 -8.14
N ILE A 455 0.57 -14.94 -7.48
CA ILE A 455 1.68 -15.77 -6.94
C ILE A 455 2.41 -16.50 -8.06
N GLU A 456 1.73 -16.79 -9.19
CA GLU A 456 2.34 -17.47 -10.35
C GLU A 456 3.57 -16.70 -10.87
N ASP A 457 3.56 -15.36 -10.78
CA ASP A 457 4.66 -14.49 -11.24
C ASP A 457 5.95 -14.64 -10.40
N ILE A 458 5.81 -15.11 -9.14
CA ILE A 458 6.90 -15.20 -8.16
C ILE A 458 7.16 -16.65 -7.69
N ILE A 459 6.44 -17.63 -8.24
CA ILE A 459 6.40 -19.01 -7.74
C ILE A 459 7.76 -19.69 -7.74
N ASP A 460 8.64 -19.35 -8.67
CA ASP A 460 9.98 -19.93 -8.80
C ASP A 460 11.10 -19.01 -8.26
N GLN A 461 10.73 -17.88 -7.61
CA GLN A 461 11.67 -17.01 -6.92
C GLN A 461 12.01 -17.56 -5.53
N GLU A 462 13.23 -17.29 -5.06
CA GLU A 462 13.64 -17.64 -3.70
C GLU A 462 12.95 -16.73 -2.68
N VAL A 463 12.43 -17.33 -1.61
CA VAL A 463 11.66 -16.60 -0.58
C VAL A 463 12.46 -15.46 0.07
N GLN A 464 13.78 -15.62 0.18
CA GLN A 464 14.66 -14.59 0.76
C GLN A 464 14.82 -13.34 -0.11
N HIS A 465 14.55 -13.43 -1.40
CA HIS A 465 14.69 -12.32 -2.35
C HIS A 465 13.36 -11.63 -2.69
N LEU A 466 12.28 -12.02 -2.04
CA LEU A 466 10.98 -11.40 -2.25
C LEU A 466 10.92 -10.00 -1.63
N SER A 467 10.26 -9.09 -2.32
CA SER A 467 9.89 -7.79 -1.76
C SER A 467 8.89 -7.94 -0.60
N GLY A 468 8.74 -6.91 0.23
CA GLY A 468 7.81 -6.95 1.36
C GLY A 468 6.37 -7.30 0.95
N GLY A 469 5.87 -6.74 -0.13
CA GLY A 469 4.52 -7.04 -0.64
C GLY A 469 4.38 -8.44 -1.22
N GLU A 470 5.40 -8.95 -1.90
CA GLU A 470 5.43 -10.34 -2.40
C GLU A 470 5.46 -11.34 -1.25
N LEU A 471 6.30 -11.09 -0.26
CA LEU A 471 6.39 -11.93 0.94
C LEU A 471 5.07 -11.93 1.73
N GLN A 472 4.40 -10.79 1.81
CA GLN A 472 3.08 -10.65 2.44
C GLN A 472 2.04 -11.52 1.72
N ARG A 473 1.97 -11.47 0.38
CA ARG A 473 1.06 -12.31 -0.41
C ARG A 473 1.34 -13.81 -0.22
N VAL A 474 2.61 -14.21 -0.22
CA VAL A 474 3.03 -15.59 0.05
C VAL A 474 2.59 -16.03 1.45
N ALA A 475 2.73 -15.18 2.47
CA ALA A 475 2.31 -15.50 3.83
C ALA A 475 0.80 -15.64 3.97
N ILE A 476 0.02 -14.84 3.26
CA ILE A 476 -1.46 -14.97 3.22
C ILE A 476 -1.85 -16.29 2.59
N VAL A 477 -1.26 -16.66 1.44
CA VAL A 477 -1.53 -17.96 0.78
C VAL A 477 -1.15 -19.12 1.68
N LEU A 478 -0.01 -19.04 2.39
CA LEU A 478 0.37 -20.08 3.34
C LEU A 478 -0.65 -20.21 4.48
N ALA A 479 -1.09 -19.09 5.04
CA ALA A 479 -2.06 -19.13 6.13
C ALA A 479 -3.40 -19.72 5.68
N LEU A 480 -3.93 -19.28 4.52
CA LEU A 480 -5.19 -19.80 3.98
C LEU A 480 -5.09 -21.24 3.49
N GLY A 481 -3.90 -21.68 3.07
CA GLY A 481 -3.68 -23.05 2.58
C GLY A 481 -3.48 -24.10 3.68
N MET A 482 -3.31 -23.70 4.94
CA MET A 482 -3.26 -24.64 6.07
C MET A 482 -4.67 -25.08 6.43
N ASP A 483 -4.83 -26.38 6.72
CA ASP A 483 -6.11 -26.90 7.21
C ASP A 483 -6.32 -26.45 8.65
N ALA A 484 -7.30 -25.59 8.85
CA ALA A 484 -7.64 -25.01 10.14
C ALA A 484 -9.15 -24.70 10.23
N ASP A 485 -9.66 -24.60 11.44
CA ASP A 485 -11.05 -24.18 11.68
C ASP A 485 -11.13 -22.67 11.86
N ILE A 486 -10.05 -22.07 12.39
CA ILE A 486 -9.96 -20.65 12.63
C ILE A 486 -8.70 -20.08 11.99
N TYR A 487 -8.86 -18.96 11.30
CA TYR A 487 -7.78 -18.21 10.67
C TYR A 487 -7.54 -16.90 11.43
N LEU A 488 -6.35 -16.75 11.99
CA LEU A 488 -5.90 -15.51 12.65
C LEU A 488 -4.97 -14.75 11.70
N ILE A 489 -5.41 -13.62 11.19
CA ILE A 489 -4.67 -12.85 10.18
C ILE A 489 -4.34 -11.48 10.75
N ASP A 490 -3.06 -11.24 11.02
CA ASP A 490 -2.58 -9.99 11.62
C ASP A 490 -2.04 -9.06 10.53
N GLU A 491 -2.71 -7.93 10.30
CA GLU A 491 -2.41 -6.89 9.30
C GLU A 491 -2.16 -7.44 7.88
N PRO A 492 -3.18 -7.97 7.20
CA PRO A 492 -3.02 -8.46 5.82
C PRO A 492 -2.71 -7.36 4.80
N SER A 493 -3.06 -6.11 5.05
CA SER A 493 -2.82 -4.97 4.15
C SER A 493 -1.37 -4.45 4.16
N ALA A 494 -0.56 -4.84 5.15
CA ALA A 494 0.80 -4.33 5.29
C ALA A 494 1.64 -4.61 4.03
N TYR A 495 2.41 -3.62 3.59
CA TYR A 495 3.26 -3.66 2.40
C TYR A 495 2.54 -3.83 1.05
N LEU A 496 1.21 -3.92 1.02
CA LEU A 496 0.43 -4.04 -0.20
C LEU A 496 0.05 -2.65 -0.72
N ASP A 497 0.07 -2.49 -2.05
CA ASP A 497 -0.48 -1.31 -2.69
C ASP A 497 -2.02 -1.31 -2.67
N SER A 498 -2.64 -0.17 -3.01
CA SER A 498 -4.08 0.02 -2.93
C SER A 498 -4.88 -1.04 -3.71
N GLU A 499 -4.39 -1.47 -4.89
CA GLU A 499 -5.03 -2.51 -5.68
C GLU A 499 -4.92 -3.88 -5.01
N GLN A 500 -3.72 -4.23 -4.56
CA GLN A 500 -3.46 -5.51 -3.90
C GLN A 500 -4.20 -5.64 -2.57
N ARG A 501 -4.37 -4.54 -1.81
CA ARG A 501 -5.17 -4.52 -0.58
C ARG A 501 -6.61 -4.97 -0.85
N ILE A 502 -7.25 -4.40 -1.87
CA ILE A 502 -8.63 -4.71 -2.22
C ILE A 502 -8.76 -6.15 -2.75
N ILE A 503 -7.84 -6.58 -3.60
CA ILE A 503 -7.82 -7.96 -4.10
C ILE A 503 -7.62 -8.94 -2.93
N CYS A 504 -6.71 -8.65 -2.03
CA CYS A 504 -6.44 -9.46 -0.85
C CYS A 504 -7.69 -9.60 0.03
N SER A 505 -8.42 -8.49 0.29
CA SER A 505 -9.65 -8.54 1.09
C SER A 505 -10.73 -9.38 0.41
N LYS A 506 -10.88 -9.28 -0.93
CA LYS A 506 -11.79 -10.13 -1.71
C LYS A 506 -11.43 -11.61 -1.61
N VAL A 507 -10.13 -11.94 -1.73
CA VAL A 507 -9.64 -13.32 -1.64
C VAL A 507 -9.91 -13.91 -0.25
N ILE A 508 -9.56 -13.19 0.81
CA ILE A 508 -9.76 -13.64 2.19
C ILE A 508 -11.25 -13.87 2.44
N ARG A 509 -12.11 -12.88 2.13
CA ARG A 509 -13.56 -12.97 2.35
C ARG A 509 -14.15 -14.17 1.59
N ARG A 510 -13.86 -14.28 0.30
CA ARG A 510 -14.35 -15.36 -0.53
C ARG A 510 -13.91 -16.74 0.00
N PHE A 511 -12.65 -16.88 0.38
CA PHE A 511 -12.11 -18.13 0.92
C PHE A 511 -12.82 -18.53 2.21
N ILE A 512 -12.97 -17.63 3.18
CA ILE A 512 -13.58 -17.90 4.49
C ILE A 512 -15.04 -18.31 4.34
N ILE A 513 -15.81 -17.60 3.52
CA ILE A 513 -17.23 -17.91 3.28
C ILE A 513 -17.39 -19.27 2.59
N HIS A 514 -16.61 -19.54 1.54
CA HIS A 514 -16.73 -20.79 0.78
C HIS A 514 -16.22 -22.01 1.55
N SER A 515 -15.20 -21.84 2.38
CA SER A 515 -14.67 -22.93 3.22
C SER A 515 -15.50 -23.19 4.47
N LYS A 516 -16.50 -22.34 4.77
CA LYS A 516 -17.30 -22.39 6.00
C LYS A 516 -16.43 -22.36 7.26
N LYS A 517 -15.40 -21.51 7.27
CA LYS A 517 -14.47 -21.34 8.38
C LYS A 517 -14.65 -19.95 9.00
N THR A 518 -14.01 -19.72 10.15
CA THR A 518 -14.05 -18.43 10.84
C THR A 518 -12.71 -17.72 10.75
N ALA A 519 -12.70 -16.40 10.61
CA ALA A 519 -11.48 -15.61 10.65
C ALA A 519 -11.56 -14.47 11.66
N PHE A 520 -10.47 -14.29 12.42
CA PHE A 520 -10.20 -13.08 13.19
C PHE A 520 -9.10 -12.29 12.51
N ILE A 521 -9.39 -11.06 12.14
CA ILE A 521 -8.49 -10.23 11.34
C ILE A 521 -8.18 -8.93 12.09
N VAL A 522 -6.90 -8.66 12.31
CA VAL A 522 -6.45 -7.34 12.77
C VAL A 522 -6.21 -6.47 11.55
N GLU A 523 -6.91 -5.35 11.43
CA GLU A 523 -6.74 -4.46 10.28
C GLU A 523 -6.85 -3.00 10.68
N HIS A 524 -6.01 -2.15 10.05
CA HIS A 524 -5.98 -0.70 10.24
C HIS A 524 -6.44 0.08 8.99
N ASP A 525 -6.53 -0.57 7.84
CA ASP A 525 -7.17 -0.01 6.66
C ASP A 525 -8.68 -0.13 6.80
N PHE A 526 -9.35 1.01 7.02
CA PHE A 526 -10.80 1.03 7.31
C PHE A 526 -11.65 0.53 6.14
N ILE A 527 -11.18 0.73 4.91
CA ILE A 527 -11.85 0.23 3.70
C ILE A 527 -11.81 -1.30 3.68
N MET A 528 -10.62 -1.87 3.89
CA MET A 528 -10.47 -3.33 3.94
C MET A 528 -11.24 -3.93 5.12
N ALA A 529 -11.13 -3.32 6.29
CA ALA A 529 -11.81 -3.77 7.49
C ALA A 529 -13.33 -3.86 7.28
N THR A 530 -13.94 -2.79 6.79
CA THR A 530 -15.41 -2.73 6.55
C THR A 530 -15.87 -3.60 5.39
N TYR A 531 -14.99 -3.85 4.40
CA TYR A 531 -15.30 -4.76 3.29
C TYR A 531 -15.31 -6.23 3.73
N MET A 532 -14.39 -6.62 4.62
CA MET A 532 -14.26 -8.03 5.05
C MET A 532 -15.20 -8.39 6.19
N ALA A 533 -15.45 -7.47 7.13
CA ALA A 533 -16.09 -7.75 8.39
C ALA A 533 -17.58 -8.11 8.27
N ASP A 534 -17.98 -9.18 8.95
CA ASP A 534 -19.37 -9.48 9.32
C ASP A 534 -19.65 -8.94 10.72
N LYS A 535 -18.70 -9.10 11.65
CA LYS A 535 -18.70 -8.53 12.99
C LYS A 535 -17.42 -7.76 13.28
N VAL A 536 -17.49 -6.86 14.24
CA VAL A 536 -16.36 -6.04 14.70
C VAL A 536 -16.16 -6.23 16.20
N MET A 537 -14.92 -6.49 16.60
CA MET A 537 -14.50 -6.53 18.00
C MET A 537 -13.67 -5.28 18.29
N VAL A 538 -14.15 -4.44 19.21
CA VAL A 538 -13.48 -3.17 19.53
C VAL A 538 -12.62 -3.34 20.78
N PHE A 539 -11.38 -2.88 20.68
CA PHE A 539 -10.43 -2.82 21.78
C PHE A 539 -10.39 -1.40 22.36
N GLU A 540 -10.77 -1.27 23.63
CA GLU A 540 -10.87 0.00 24.34
C GLU A 540 -9.89 0.02 25.51
N GLY A 541 -9.32 1.18 25.83
CA GLY A 541 -8.44 1.34 26.99
C GLY A 541 -7.25 2.25 26.71
N VAL A 542 -6.23 2.13 27.57
CA VAL A 542 -5.00 2.91 27.47
C VAL A 542 -3.90 2.03 26.86
N PRO A 543 -3.39 2.36 25.66
CA PRO A 543 -2.34 1.59 25.01
C PRO A 543 -1.15 1.31 25.94
N SER A 544 -0.65 0.09 25.89
CA SER A 544 0.50 -0.40 26.69
C SER A 544 0.31 -0.37 28.22
N LYS A 545 -0.91 -0.14 28.73
CA LYS A 545 -1.25 -0.20 30.16
C LYS A 545 -2.38 -1.17 30.44
N SER A 546 -3.59 -0.86 29.95
CA SER A 546 -4.75 -1.71 30.15
C SER A 546 -5.72 -1.56 29.00
N ALA A 547 -6.22 -2.67 28.51
CA ALA A 547 -7.23 -2.67 27.45
C ALA A 547 -8.28 -3.76 27.70
N THR A 548 -9.49 -3.51 27.21
CA THR A 548 -10.59 -4.46 27.21
C THR A 548 -10.99 -4.76 25.75
N ALA A 549 -10.93 -6.03 25.37
CA ALA A 549 -11.53 -6.51 24.14
C ALA A 549 -13.02 -6.76 24.39
N ARG A 550 -13.87 -5.96 23.75
CA ARG A 550 -15.32 -6.11 23.84
C ARG A 550 -15.78 -7.32 23.06
N LYS A 551 -16.95 -7.85 23.39
CA LYS A 551 -17.59 -8.90 22.57
C LYS A 551 -17.76 -8.45 21.13
N ALA A 552 -17.76 -9.39 20.19
CA ALA A 552 -17.99 -9.12 18.78
C ALA A 552 -19.42 -8.58 18.56
N GLU A 553 -19.54 -7.43 17.93
CA GLU A 553 -20.81 -6.73 17.63
C GLU A 553 -21.02 -6.69 16.11
N SER A 554 -22.24 -6.36 15.66
CA SER A 554 -22.51 -6.15 14.24
C SER A 554 -21.59 -5.08 13.66
N LEU A 555 -21.28 -5.17 12.34
CA LEU A 555 -20.42 -4.20 11.65
C LEU A 555 -20.79 -2.74 11.97
N LEU A 556 -22.11 -2.43 11.91
CA LEU A 556 -22.61 -1.07 12.15
C LEU A 556 -22.37 -0.63 13.60
N THR A 557 -22.74 -1.46 14.57
CA THR A 557 -22.60 -1.13 16.00
C THR A 557 -21.14 -1.01 16.42
N GLY A 558 -20.31 -1.97 16.01
CA GLY A 558 -18.89 -1.97 16.33
C GLY A 558 -18.13 -0.81 15.68
N CYS A 559 -18.42 -0.50 14.40
CA CYS A 559 -17.83 0.66 13.74
C CYS A 559 -18.27 1.97 14.39
N ASN A 560 -19.57 2.14 14.74
CA ASN A 560 -20.03 3.34 15.43
C ASN A 560 -19.33 3.52 16.78
N ARG A 561 -19.18 2.45 17.57
CA ARG A 561 -18.46 2.48 18.84
C ARG A 561 -17.00 2.90 18.64
N PHE A 562 -16.29 2.27 17.70
CA PHE A 562 -14.90 2.55 17.43
C PHE A 562 -14.67 3.99 16.97
N LEU A 563 -15.49 4.48 16.03
CA LEU A 563 -15.39 5.83 15.49
C LEU A 563 -15.78 6.91 16.51
N LYS A 564 -16.74 6.60 17.40
CA LYS A 564 -17.09 7.47 18.53
C LYS A 564 -15.90 7.68 19.46
N ASN A 565 -15.16 6.61 19.78
CA ASN A 565 -13.95 6.70 20.61
C ASN A 565 -12.86 7.55 19.95
N LEU A 566 -12.78 7.54 18.61
CA LEU A 566 -11.85 8.38 17.84
C LEU A 566 -12.37 9.79 17.57
N ASN A 567 -13.65 10.07 17.84
CA ASN A 567 -14.35 11.32 17.51
C ASN A 567 -14.29 11.67 16.00
N VAL A 568 -14.40 10.67 15.13
CA VAL A 568 -14.32 10.79 13.67
C VAL A 568 -15.55 10.20 13.04
N THR A 569 -16.11 10.88 12.02
CA THR A 569 -17.29 10.43 11.31
C THR A 569 -16.98 10.00 9.88
N PHE A 570 -17.68 8.98 9.43
CA PHE A 570 -17.58 8.45 8.07
C PHE A 570 -18.92 8.55 7.35
N ARG A 571 -18.86 8.86 6.05
CA ARG A 571 -19.98 8.82 5.11
C ARG A 571 -19.69 7.85 3.97
N ARG A 572 -20.70 7.50 3.19
CA ARG A 572 -20.56 6.72 1.97
C ARG A 572 -20.39 7.60 0.74
N ASP A 573 -19.53 7.20 -0.17
CA ASP A 573 -19.49 7.79 -1.50
C ASP A 573 -20.66 7.26 -2.33
N PRO A 574 -21.50 8.13 -2.95
CA PRO A 574 -22.68 7.69 -3.67
C PRO A 574 -22.38 6.87 -4.94
N ASN A 575 -21.21 6.99 -5.52
CA ASN A 575 -20.86 6.31 -6.77
C ASN A 575 -20.15 4.97 -6.53
N SER A 576 -19.14 4.97 -5.65
CA SER A 576 -18.29 3.80 -5.39
C SER A 576 -18.66 3.04 -4.12
N PHE A 577 -19.60 3.58 -3.32
CA PHE A 577 -20.02 3.05 -2.02
C PHE A 577 -18.89 2.90 -0.99
N ARG A 578 -17.71 3.41 -1.26
CA ARG A 578 -16.59 3.37 -0.33
C ARG A 578 -16.81 4.28 0.88
N PRO A 579 -16.31 3.91 2.06
CA PRO A 579 -16.32 4.80 3.22
C PRO A 579 -15.38 5.99 2.98
N ARG A 580 -15.83 7.18 3.34
CA ARG A 580 -15.09 8.45 3.26
C ARG A 580 -15.09 9.14 4.61
N ILE A 581 -13.96 9.68 5.01
CA ILE A 581 -13.83 10.44 6.25
C ILE A 581 -14.40 11.85 6.03
N ASN A 582 -15.23 12.33 6.94
CA ASN A 582 -15.67 13.72 6.93
C ASN A 582 -14.53 14.63 7.38
N LYS A 583 -14.42 15.81 6.75
CA LYS A 583 -13.51 16.84 7.24
C LYS A 583 -13.94 17.28 8.62
N LEU A 584 -12.99 17.40 9.53
CA LEU A 584 -13.23 17.82 10.91
C LEU A 584 -14.03 19.14 10.95
N ASP A 585 -15.03 19.22 11.82
CA ASP A 585 -15.93 20.35 12.01
C ASP A 585 -16.74 20.76 10.77
N SER A 586 -16.81 19.94 9.73
CA SER A 586 -17.74 20.14 8.62
C SER A 586 -19.19 19.98 9.10
N GLN A 587 -20.14 20.52 8.33
CA GLN A 587 -21.56 20.41 8.66
C GLN A 587 -21.98 18.93 8.84
N MET A 588 -21.61 18.05 7.92
CA MET A 588 -21.89 16.61 8.00
C MET A 588 -21.26 15.96 9.24
N ASP A 589 -20.03 16.34 9.59
CA ASP A 589 -19.35 15.82 10.78
C ASP A 589 -20.11 16.20 12.06
N LYS A 590 -20.53 17.47 12.17
CA LYS A 590 -21.33 17.94 13.31
C LYS A 590 -22.68 17.27 13.40
N GLU A 591 -23.42 17.13 12.30
CA GLU A 591 -24.73 16.49 12.25
C GLU A 591 -24.65 15.01 12.66
N GLN A 592 -23.65 14.27 12.15
CA GLN A 592 -23.46 12.87 12.50
C GLN A 592 -23.03 12.68 13.97
N LYS A 593 -22.19 13.56 14.51
CA LYS A 593 -21.83 13.55 15.94
C LYS A 593 -23.03 13.83 16.86
N LEU A 594 -23.89 14.78 16.47
CA LEU A 594 -25.11 15.10 17.21
C LEU A 594 -26.13 13.94 17.19
N SER A 595 -26.29 13.26 16.06
CA SER A 595 -27.20 12.10 15.93
C SER A 595 -26.62 10.82 16.55
N GLY A 596 -25.33 10.78 16.88
CA GLY A 596 -24.65 9.56 17.36
C GLY A 596 -24.30 8.54 16.27
N ASN A 597 -24.54 8.85 14.99
CA ASN A 597 -24.29 7.99 13.83
C ASN A 597 -22.94 8.30 13.20
N TYR A 598 -21.87 7.81 13.82
CA TYR A 598 -20.50 8.05 13.35
C TYR A 598 -20.16 7.29 12.07
N PHE A 599 -20.81 6.16 11.81
CA PHE A 599 -20.66 5.37 10.60
C PHE A 599 -22.01 5.24 9.89
N PHE A 600 -22.16 5.93 8.77
CA PHE A 600 -23.42 6.01 8.05
C PHE A 600 -23.48 4.93 6.97
N LEU A 601 -24.40 3.97 7.11
CA LEU A 601 -24.64 2.87 6.18
C LEU A 601 -26.01 2.93 5.51
N GLU A 602 -26.89 3.85 5.90
CA GLU A 602 -28.24 3.85 5.34
C GLU A 602 -28.23 4.08 3.83
N ASN A 603 -28.92 3.18 3.15
CA ASN A 603 -29.53 3.46 1.86
C ASN A 603 -30.58 4.55 2.08
N THR A 604 -30.19 5.81 1.95
CA THR A 604 -31.18 6.84 1.70
C THR A 604 -31.71 6.55 0.31
N GLU A 605 -32.80 5.84 0.21
CA GLU A 605 -33.66 5.94 -0.95
C GLU A 605 -33.97 7.41 -1.15
N LEU A 606 -33.45 7.98 -2.23
CA LEU A 606 -33.92 9.19 -2.86
C LEU A 606 -34.65 8.80 -4.12
#